data_36a62f337dd2d257aa1fdab8c4969dc3
#
_entry.id   36a62f337dd2d257aa1fdab8c4969dc3
#
_cell.length_a   1.000
_cell.length_b   1.000
_cell.length_c   1.000
_cell.angle_alpha   90.00
_cell.angle_beta   90.00
_cell.angle_gamma   90.00
#
_symmetry.space_group_name_H-M   'P 1'
#
loop_
_entity.id
_entity.type
_entity.pdbx_description
1 polymer ?
#
loop_
_entity_poly.entity_id
_entity_poly.type
_entity_poly.pdbx_seq_one_letter_code
_entity_poly.pdbx_strand_id
1 'polypeptide(L)'
;MNHTNENWYELDCFKMIRGKEGRERIQAASDDFLARQGYVREGGKYRIERPNDDRVAVFCHQGFSMEWLPVLLGIPPQYTFSSFDFTHAAISIFEFVNYKDGYTFPRCLCLSDTSYLYEDRLPLLYNHYIEI
;
A
#
# COMPACT_ATOMS: atom_id res chain seq x y z
N MET A 1 5.94 -23.11 11.59
CA MET A 1 5.01 -22.34 12.46
C MET A 1 3.94 -21.75 11.57
N ASN A 2 2.68 -22.15 11.77
CA ASN A 2 1.56 -21.53 11.04
C ASN A 2 1.20 -20.22 11.73
N HIS A 3 1.86 -19.12 11.35
CA HIS A 3 1.40 -17.80 11.75
C HIS A 3 0.17 -17.47 10.91
N THR A 4 -0.97 -17.35 11.59
CA THR A 4 -2.21 -16.91 10.95
C THR A 4 -2.11 -15.44 10.56
N ASN A 5 -2.95 -15.01 9.63
CA ASN A 5 -2.98 -13.59 9.21
C ASN A 5 -3.26 -12.62 10.37
N GLU A 6 -3.80 -13.11 11.47
CA GLU A 6 -4.20 -12.32 12.64
C GLU A 6 -3.05 -12.05 13.62
N ASN A 7 -2.02 -12.92 13.65
CA ASN A 7 -0.90 -12.79 14.60
C ASN A 7 0.48 -12.56 13.94
N TRP A 8 0.50 -11.97 12.75
CA TRP A 8 1.73 -11.64 12.02
C TRP A 8 2.73 -10.83 12.87
N TYR A 9 2.23 -9.99 13.77
CA TYR A 9 3.04 -9.14 14.65
C TYR A 9 3.78 -9.91 15.75
N GLU A 10 3.48 -11.20 15.92
CA GLU A 10 4.19 -12.10 16.84
C GLU A 10 5.47 -12.68 16.25
N LEU A 11 5.69 -12.52 14.95
CA LEU A 11 6.97 -12.86 14.32
C LEU A 11 8.08 -11.97 14.88
N ASP A 12 9.24 -12.57 15.17
CA ASP A 12 10.35 -11.87 15.84
C ASP A 12 10.81 -10.62 15.09
N CYS A 13 10.84 -10.67 13.74
CA CYS A 13 11.19 -9.52 12.91
C CYS A 13 10.22 -8.32 13.11
N PHE A 14 8.92 -8.59 13.27
CA PHE A 14 7.92 -7.53 13.50
C PHE A 14 7.87 -7.07 14.96
N LYS A 15 8.10 -7.96 15.94
CA LYS A 15 8.23 -7.57 17.35
C LYS A 15 9.40 -6.62 17.56
N MET A 16 10.53 -6.93 16.96
CA MET A 16 11.77 -6.14 17.13
C MET A 16 11.61 -4.70 16.65
N ILE A 17 10.82 -4.46 15.62
CA ILE A 17 10.54 -3.13 15.06
C ILE A 17 9.23 -2.51 15.56
N ARG A 18 8.56 -3.12 16.53
CA ARG A 18 7.24 -2.69 17.03
C ARG A 18 6.22 -2.58 15.90
N GLY A 19 6.17 -3.62 15.06
CA GLY A 19 5.40 -3.62 13.81
C GLY A 19 3.91 -3.37 14.01
N LYS A 20 3.31 -3.86 15.11
CA LYS A 20 1.90 -3.64 15.40
C LYS A 20 1.58 -2.16 15.58
N GLU A 21 2.32 -1.47 16.45
CA GLU A 21 2.12 -0.04 16.72
C GLU A 21 2.44 0.80 15.49
N GLY A 22 3.44 0.39 14.70
CA GLY A 22 3.76 1.01 13.41
C GLY A 22 2.59 0.96 12.45
N ARG A 23 2.00 -0.22 12.28
CA ARG A 23 0.83 -0.42 11.42
C ARG A 23 -0.39 0.37 11.90
N GLU A 24 -0.71 0.34 13.20
CA GLU A 24 -1.83 1.09 13.75
C GLU A 24 -1.70 2.59 13.46
N ARG A 25 -0.50 3.14 13.60
CA ARG A 25 -0.21 4.55 13.29
C ARG A 25 -0.37 4.86 11.80
N ILE A 26 0.15 4.00 10.92
CA ILE A 26 0.01 4.20 9.46
C ILE A 26 -1.45 4.03 9.05
N GLN A 27 -2.18 3.08 9.61
CA GLN A 27 -3.61 2.93 9.34
C GLN A 27 -4.39 4.17 9.74
N ALA A 28 -4.18 4.70 10.94
CA ALA A 28 -4.86 5.91 11.41
C ALA A 28 -4.56 7.12 10.50
N ALA A 29 -3.32 7.30 10.09
CA ALA A 29 -2.92 8.37 9.17
C ALA A 29 -3.50 8.17 7.77
N SER A 30 -3.54 6.93 7.28
CA SER A 30 -4.17 6.59 6.00
C SER A 30 -5.67 6.86 6.02
N ASP A 31 -6.35 6.49 7.11
CA ASP A 31 -7.80 6.68 7.23
C ASP A 31 -8.17 8.18 7.28
N ASP A 32 -7.40 9.00 8.01
CA ASP A 32 -7.56 10.45 8.01
C ASP A 32 -7.29 11.06 6.62
N PHE A 33 -6.22 10.62 5.96
CA PHE A 33 -5.89 11.08 4.61
C PHE A 33 -7.01 10.75 3.61
N LEU A 34 -7.50 9.51 3.59
CA LEU A 34 -8.54 9.07 2.66
C LEU A 34 -9.91 9.69 2.98
N ALA A 35 -10.22 9.92 4.26
CA ALA A 35 -11.45 10.62 4.64
C ALA A 35 -11.47 12.04 4.08
N ARG A 36 -10.35 12.76 4.08
CA ARG A 36 -10.23 14.07 3.42
C ARG A 36 -10.44 14.01 1.91
N GLN A 37 -10.13 12.87 1.28
CA GLN A 37 -10.41 12.62 -0.14
C GLN A 37 -11.85 12.16 -0.39
N GLY A 38 -12.66 11.94 0.64
CA GLY A 38 -14.06 11.55 0.54
C GLY A 38 -14.32 10.06 0.72
N TYR A 39 -13.35 9.30 1.23
CA TYR A 39 -13.45 7.84 1.41
C TYR A 39 -13.17 7.46 2.86
N VAL A 40 -14.18 6.95 3.57
CA VAL A 40 -14.11 6.57 4.98
C VAL A 40 -14.08 5.07 5.13
N ARG A 41 -13.06 4.54 5.81
CA ARG A 41 -12.93 3.11 6.04
C ARG A 41 -14.05 2.55 6.89
N GLU A 42 -14.65 1.47 6.43
CA GLU A 42 -15.60 0.65 7.16
C GLU A 42 -15.22 -0.84 7.02
N GLY A 43 -14.50 -1.36 8.01
CA GLY A 43 -13.97 -2.73 7.95
C GLY A 43 -12.98 -2.91 6.78
N GLY A 44 -13.27 -3.83 5.88
CA GLY A 44 -12.43 -4.11 4.70
C GLY A 44 -12.75 -3.28 3.46
N LYS A 45 -13.66 -2.31 3.54
CA LYS A 45 -14.09 -1.46 2.43
C LYS A 45 -14.09 0.01 2.82
N TYR A 46 -14.37 0.89 1.86
CA TYR A 46 -14.48 2.32 2.09
C TYR A 46 -15.87 2.81 1.68
N ARG A 47 -16.53 3.56 2.57
CA ARG A 47 -17.76 4.27 2.26
C ARG A 47 -17.43 5.56 1.51
N ILE A 48 -18.15 5.80 0.43
CA ILE A 48 -17.98 6.99 -0.41
C ILE A 48 -18.85 8.11 0.19
N GLU A 49 -18.23 9.09 0.84
CA GLU A 49 -18.93 10.27 1.36
C GLU A 49 -18.99 11.40 0.35
N ARG A 50 -17.93 11.54 -0.45
CA ARG A 50 -17.84 12.56 -1.49
C ARG A 50 -17.28 11.95 -2.75
N PRO A 51 -18.14 11.49 -3.69
CA PRO A 51 -17.69 11.01 -5.00
C PRO A 51 -16.89 12.10 -5.72
N ASN A 52 -15.76 11.74 -6.30
CA ASN A 52 -14.91 12.67 -7.05
C ASN A 52 -14.01 11.90 -8.03
N ASP A 53 -13.40 12.65 -8.96
CA ASP A 53 -12.42 12.15 -9.92
C ASP A 53 -11.04 12.79 -9.69
N ASP A 54 -10.77 13.19 -8.46
CA ASP A 54 -9.51 13.84 -8.08
C ASP A 54 -8.32 12.88 -8.30
N ARG A 55 -7.20 13.44 -8.69
CA ARG A 55 -5.94 12.73 -8.81
C ARG A 55 -4.98 13.24 -7.75
N VAL A 56 -4.54 12.34 -6.89
CA VAL A 56 -3.64 12.66 -5.78
C VAL A 56 -2.32 11.95 -5.98
N ALA A 57 -1.21 12.69 -5.98
CA ALA A 57 0.13 12.12 -6.03
C ALA A 57 0.74 12.11 -4.62
N VAL A 58 1.26 10.96 -4.23
CA VAL A 58 2.01 10.77 -2.97
C VAL A 58 3.44 10.39 -3.31
N PHE A 59 4.39 11.21 -2.88
CA PHE A 59 5.82 10.93 -3.02
C PHE A 59 6.33 10.34 -1.71
N CYS A 60 6.88 9.13 -1.77
CA CYS A 60 7.30 8.40 -0.59
C CYS A 60 8.50 7.48 -0.88
N HIS A 61 8.84 6.63 0.07
CA HIS A 61 9.94 5.67 -0.01
C HIS A 61 9.41 4.24 0.05
N GLN A 62 10.22 3.28 -0.37
CA GLN A 62 9.88 1.85 -0.37
C GLN A 62 9.33 1.38 0.97
N GLY A 63 10.01 1.65 2.09
CA GLY A 63 9.57 1.19 3.40
C GLY A 63 8.17 1.67 3.77
N PHE A 64 7.82 2.92 3.43
CA PHE A 64 6.47 3.43 3.60
C PHE A 64 5.46 2.71 2.69
N SER A 65 5.80 2.49 1.43
CA SER A 65 4.94 1.79 0.47
C SER A 65 4.67 0.36 0.92
N MET A 66 5.67 -0.35 1.45
CA MET A 66 5.56 -1.70 1.97
C MET A 66 4.59 -1.81 3.16
N GLU A 67 4.49 -0.76 3.98
CA GLU A 67 3.54 -0.68 5.10
C GLU A 67 2.18 -0.14 4.70
N TRP A 68 2.12 0.84 3.80
CA TRP A 68 0.87 1.47 3.41
C TRP A 68 0.03 0.61 2.47
N LEU A 69 0.66 -0.11 1.53
CA LEU A 69 -0.03 -1.02 0.62
C LEU A 69 -0.93 -2.04 1.34
N PRO A 70 -0.44 -2.80 2.35
CA PRO A 70 -1.29 -3.72 3.07
C PRO A 70 -2.38 -3.03 3.91
N VAL A 71 -2.15 -1.82 4.40
CA VAL A 71 -3.19 -1.02 5.06
C VAL A 71 -4.28 -0.63 4.06
N LEU A 72 -3.88 -0.15 2.89
CA LEU A 72 -4.79 0.29 1.85
C LEU A 72 -5.68 -0.84 1.33
N LEU A 73 -5.08 -1.99 1.05
CA LEU A 73 -5.75 -3.16 0.46
C LEU A 73 -6.38 -4.11 1.49
N GLY A 74 -6.16 -3.90 2.79
CA GLY A 74 -6.65 -4.81 3.84
C GLY A 74 -5.98 -6.18 3.85
N ILE A 75 -4.74 -6.27 3.36
CA ILE A 75 -3.97 -7.52 3.36
C ILE A 75 -2.98 -7.59 4.52
N PRO A 76 -2.61 -8.78 4.99
CA PRO A 76 -1.61 -8.91 6.05
C PRO A 76 -0.21 -8.46 5.59
N PRO A 77 0.53 -7.68 6.41
CA PRO A 77 1.79 -7.05 6.01
C PRO A 77 2.90 -8.06 5.71
N GLN A 78 2.90 -9.24 6.32
CA GLN A 78 3.91 -10.26 6.03
C GLN A 78 3.96 -10.66 4.55
N TYR A 79 2.83 -10.62 3.84
CA TYR A 79 2.82 -10.90 2.39
C TYR A 79 3.49 -9.80 1.59
N THR A 80 3.32 -8.54 1.99
CA THR A 80 3.96 -7.44 1.30
C THR A 80 5.47 -7.51 1.47
N PHE A 81 5.94 -7.71 2.69
CA PHE A 81 7.37 -7.80 2.99
C PHE A 81 8.07 -9.03 2.41
N SER A 82 7.35 -10.12 2.19
CA SER A 82 7.95 -11.36 1.69
C SER A 82 7.82 -11.57 0.18
N SER A 83 6.86 -10.88 -0.47
CA SER A 83 6.45 -11.24 -1.84
C SER A 83 6.49 -10.08 -2.82
N PHE A 84 6.71 -8.84 -2.34
CA PHE A 84 6.74 -7.66 -3.19
C PHE A 84 8.06 -6.92 -3.04
N ASP A 85 8.56 -6.38 -4.13
CA ASP A 85 9.62 -5.40 -4.13
C ASP A 85 9.15 -4.14 -4.86
N PHE A 86 9.52 -2.97 -4.31
CA PHE A 86 9.26 -1.69 -4.95
C PHE A 86 10.57 -1.16 -5.49
N THR A 87 10.67 -1.12 -6.80
CA THR A 87 11.84 -0.62 -7.51
C THR A 87 12.04 0.87 -7.22
N HIS A 88 13.28 1.34 -7.25
CA HIS A 88 13.56 2.77 -7.12
C HIS A 88 12.87 3.57 -8.22
N ALA A 89 12.34 4.74 -7.84
CA ALA A 89 11.60 5.63 -8.72
C ALA A 89 10.35 5.01 -9.40
N ALA A 90 9.85 3.89 -8.87
CA ALA A 90 8.66 3.23 -9.41
C ALA A 90 7.36 4.00 -9.12
N ILE A 91 6.38 3.82 -9.99
CA ILE A 91 5.03 4.37 -9.86
C ILE A 91 4.06 3.25 -9.54
N SER A 92 3.21 3.45 -8.53
CA SER A 92 2.07 2.57 -8.24
C SER A 92 0.77 3.37 -8.31
N ILE A 93 -0.26 2.80 -8.92
CA ILE A 93 -1.53 3.49 -9.18
C ILE A 93 -2.66 2.71 -8.53
N PHE A 94 -3.43 3.40 -7.70
CA PHE A 94 -4.62 2.89 -7.04
C PHE A 94 -5.83 3.73 -7.44
N GLU A 95 -6.93 3.06 -7.79
CA GLU A 95 -8.19 3.67 -8.16
C GLU A 95 -9.25 3.37 -7.11
N PHE A 96 -10.01 4.40 -6.72
CA PHE A 96 -11.21 4.29 -5.91
C PHE A 96 -12.42 4.55 -6.81
N VAL A 97 -13.06 3.49 -7.29
CA VAL A 97 -14.22 3.60 -8.20
C VAL A 97 -15.43 4.08 -7.42
N ASN A 98 -16.13 5.09 -7.92
CA ASN A 98 -17.35 5.60 -7.32
C ASN A 98 -18.56 4.72 -7.68
N TYR A 99 -18.74 3.59 -6.99
CA TYR A 99 -19.87 2.70 -7.20
C TYR A 99 -21.19 3.28 -6.65
N LYS A 100 -22.30 2.93 -7.31
CA LYS A 100 -23.64 3.46 -6.97
C LYS A 100 -24.17 2.98 -5.62
N ASP A 101 -23.64 1.88 -5.07
CA ASP A 101 -23.99 1.36 -3.75
C ASP A 101 -23.34 2.16 -2.60
N GLY A 102 -22.52 3.16 -2.92
CA GLY A 102 -21.86 4.03 -1.95
C GLY A 102 -20.63 3.45 -1.28
N TYR A 103 -20.11 2.33 -1.77
CA TYR A 103 -18.89 1.69 -1.26
C TYR A 103 -17.87 1.48 -2.36
N THR A 104 -16.61 1.40 -1.97
CA THR A 104 -15.51 1.12 -2.90
C THR A 104 -14.41 0.30 -2.22
N PHE A 105 -13.60 -0.31 -3.05
CA PHE A 105 -12.33 -0.94 -2.68
C PHE A 105 -11.21 -0.33 -3.52
N PRO A 106 -10.03 -0.06 -2.96
CA PRO A 106 -8.90 0.38 -3.76
C PRO A 106 -8.50 -0.72 -4.75
N ARG A 107 -8.45 -0.37 -6.02
CA ARG A 107 -7.99 -1.24 -7.11
C ARG A 107 -6.56 -0.88 -7.46
N CYS A 108 -5.65 -1.82 -7.34
CA CYS A 108 -4.29 -1.65 -7.83
C CYS A 108 -4.29 -1.81 -9.36
N LEU A 109 -4.12 -0.72 -10.07
CA LEU A 109 -4.03 -0.72 -11.53
C LEU A 109 -2.61 -0.98 -12.02
N CYS A 110 -1.64 -0.56 -11.22
CA CYS A 110 -0.23 -0.68 -11.53
C CYS A 110 0.57 -0.75 -10.22
N LEU A 111 1.54 -1.64 -10.14
CA LEU A 111 2.40 -1.78 -8.97
C LEU A 111 3.86 -1.76 -9.39
N SER A 112 4.63 -0.83 -8.81
CA SER A 112 6.08 -0.71 -9.03
C SER A 112 6.47 -0.59 -10.51
N ASP A 113 5.70 0.17 -11.28
CA ASP A 113 5.98 0.41 -12.71
C ASP A 113 7.17 1.34 -12.89
N THR A 114 8.05 0.96 -13.78
CA THR A 114 9.26 1.69 -14.18
C THR A 114 9.35 1.86 -15.69
N SER A 115 8.26 1.61 -16.41
CA SER A 115 8.24 1.64 -17.88
C SER A 115 8.72 2.97 -18.47
N TYR A 116 8.46 4.08 -17.78
CA TYR A 116 8.89 5.41 -18.20
C TYR A 116 10.42 5.60 -18.17
N LEU A 117 11.14 4.83 -17.33
CA LEU A 117 12.60 4.88 -17.27
C LEU A 117 13.25 4.28 -18.54
N TYR A 118 12.52 3.43 -19.23
CA TYR A 118 13.00 2.78 -20.43
C TYR A 118 13.21 3.77 -21.59
N GLU A 119 12.37 4.78 -21.70
CA GLU A 119 12.51 5.82 -22.72
C GLU A 119 13.81 6.59 -22.57
N ASP A 120 14.22 6.87 -21.33
CA ASP A 120 15.44 7.58 -21.00
C ASP A 120 16.66 6.66 -20.86
N ARG A 121 16.50 5.35 -21.10
CA ARG A 121 17.53 4.31 -20.94
C ARG A 121 18.19 4.31 -19.54
N LEU A 122 17.40 4.61 -18.52
CA LEU A 122 17.86 4.59 -17.13
C LEU A 122 17.86 3.16 -16.59
N PRO A 123 18.82 2.81 -15.72
CA PRO A 123 18.91 1.46 -15.16
C PRO A 123 17.77 1.21 -14.16
N LEU A 124 17.29 -0.04 -14.13
CA LEU A 124 16.41 -0.50 -13.05
C LEU A 124 17.26 -0.77 -11.79
N LEU A 125 16.85 -0.21 -10.67
CA LEU A 125 17.51 -0.41 -9.38
C LEU A 125 16.53 -1.10 -8.42
N TYR A 126 16.84 -2.36 -8.12
CA TYR A 126 16.10 -3.16 -7.14
C TYR A 126 16.66 -2.92 -5.73
N ASN A 127 15.81 -3.06 -4.71
CA ASN A 127 16.23 -2.93 -3.32
C ASN A 127 16.93 -4.20 -2.81
N HIS A 128 16.68 -5.33 -3.44
CA HIS A 128 17.36 -6.58 -3.18
C HIS A 128 18.33 -6.91 -4.31
N TYR A 129 19.43 -7.56 -3.95
CA TYR A 129 20.37 -8.07 -4.95
C TYR A 129 19.69 -9.19 -5.74
N ILE A 130 19.60 -9.02 -7.07
CA ILE A 130 19.09 -10.02 -7.99
C ILE A 130 20.25 -10.44 -8.88
N GLU A 131 20.67 -11.71 -8.75
CA GLU A 131 21.53 -12.35 -9.75
C GLU A 131 20.67 -12.78 -10.93
N ILE A 132 20.92 -12.19 -12.10
CA ILE A 132 20.30 -12.58 -13.37
C ILE A 132 21.31 -13.33 -14.20
#